data_66cc2d2c7269e8ff7211cec54a838aaf
#
_entry.id   66cc2d2c7269e8ff7211cec54a838aaf
#
_cell.length_a   1.000
_cell.length_b   1.000
_cell.length_c   1.000
_cell.angle_alpha   90.00
_cell.angle_beta   90.00
_cell.angle_gamma   90.00
#
_symmetry.space_group_name_H-M   'P 1'
#
loop_
_entity.id
_entity.type
_entity.pdbx_description
1 polymer ?
#
loop_
_entity_poly.entity_id
_entity_poly.type
_entity_poly.pdbx_seq_one_letter_code
_entity_poly.pdbx_strand_id
1 'polypeptide(L)'
;MSTVATTETKPAPAAIEKIKVKVDGREIEVPRLTADWSGKLTPTTMIQACELAKTEVPHYCYHPKLPVPGNCRMCLVEYGTPALGPDRKPVLNADGTPKIAKSPRPAISCATPISPGMEIYTSTPGVKQMREGVLESLLINHPLDCPICDQAGECKLQEYSVDYGQSASRFAEAKVHKPKAVDLSLIHI
;
A
#
# COMPACT_ATOMS: atom_id res chain seq x y z
N MET A 1 -2.76 25.74 -54.30
CA MET A 1 -3.29 26.20 -53.00
C MET A 1 -2.86 25.21 -51.94
N SER A 2 -1.78 25.53 -51.19
CA SER A 2 -1.20 24.65 -50.18
C SER A 2 -1.80 25.02 -48.82
N THR A 3 -2.54 24.10 -48.23
CA THR A 3 -3.06 24.21 -46.84
C THR A 3 -1.96 23.90 -45.87
N VAL A 4 -1.54 24.91 -45.11
CA VAL A 4 -0.58 24.79 -43.99
C VAL A 4 -1.34 24.15 -42.82
N ALA A 5 -0.95 22.94 -42.41
CA ALA A 5 -1.44 22.28 -41.22
C ALA A 5 -0.87 23.01 -39.99
N THR A 6 -1.73 23.67 -39.24
CA THR A 6 -1.42 24.23 -37.93
C THR A 6 -1.22 23.08 -36.92
N THR A 7 0.02 22.85 -36.51
CA THR A 7 0.36 21.98 -35.41
C THR A 7 -0.13 22.61 -34.11
N GLU A 8 -1.22 22.08 -33.57
CA GLU A 8 -1.66 22.38 -32.19
C GLU A 8 -0.57 21.90 -31.22
N THR A 9 0.13 22.83 -30.62
CA THR A 9 1.08 22.58 -29.54
C THR A 9 0.29 22.16 -28.31
N LYS A 10 0.36 20.86 -27.96
CA LYS A 10 -0.17 20.31 -26.71
C LYS A 10 0.36 21.16 -25.53
N PRO A 11 -0.50 21.74 -24.67
CA PRO A 11 -0.04 22.55 -23.56
C PRO A 11 0.87 21.72 -22.66
N ALA A 12 1.99 22.33 -22.24
CA ALA A 12 2.91 21.72 -21.28
C ALA A 12 2.15 21.30 -20.02
N PRO A 13 2.46 20.13 -19.43
CA PRO A 13 1.76 19.68 -18.21
C PRO A 13 1.97 20.72 -17.11
N ALA A 14 0.86 21.23 -16.57
CA ALA A 14 0.87 22.14 -15.42
C ALA A 14 1.72 21.52 -14.31
N ALA A 15 2.61 22.30 -13.70
CA ALA A 15 3.48 21.83 -12.61
C ALA A 15 2.62 21.18 -11.52
N ILE A 16 2.82 19.89 -11.26
CA ILE A 16 2.05 19.16 -10.26
C ILE A 16 2.43 19.71 -8.89
N GLU A 17 1.45 20.22 -8.15
CA GLU A 17 1.60 20.71 -6.78
C GLU A 17 2.22 19.61 -5.90
N LYS A 18 3.30 19.93 -5.18
CA LYS A 18 3.91 19.04 -4.20
C LYS A 18 3.37 19.34 -2.82
N ILE A 19 3.16 18.32 -2.03
CA ILE A 19 2.73 18.41 -0.63
C ILE A 19 3.75 17.72 0.27
N LYS A 20 3.88 18.21 1.49
CA LYS A 20 4.74 17.64 2.52
C LYS A 20 3.95 16.62 3.33
N VAL A 21 4.52 15.44 3.50
CA VAL A 21 4.03 14.36 4.36
C VAL A 21 5.19 13.78 5.15
N LYS A 22 4.90 13.12 6.26
CA LYS A 22 5.91 12.39 7.02
C LYS A 22 5.64 10.89 6.94
N VAL A 23 6.69 10.11 6.72
CA VAL A 23 6.68 8.64 6.75
C VAL A 23 7.66 8.18 7.82
N ASP A 24 7.16 7.54 8.86
CA ASP A 24 7.96 7.11 10.04
C ASP A 24 8.89 8.20 10.58
N GLY A 25 8.36 9.42 10.69
CA GLY A 25 9.09 10.61 11.18
C GLY A 25 9.96 11.33 10.16
N ARG A 26 10.15 10.79 8.94
CA ARG A 26 10.90 11.46 7.85
C ARG A 26 9.98 12.33 7.02
N GLU A 27 10.27 13.63 6.92
CA GLU A 27 9.54 14.54 6.05
C GLU A 27 9.98 14.36 4.59
N ILE A 28 9.01 14.23 3.70
CA ILE A 28 9.22 14.11 2.26
C ILE A 28 8.26 15.02 1.50
N GLU A 29 8.69 15.46 0.32
CA GLU A 29 7.84 16.17 -0.63
C GLU A 29 7.33 15.19 -1.70
N VAL A 30 6.03 15.10 -1.84
CA VAL A 30 5.35 14.14 -2.72
C VAL A 30 4.43 14.90 -3.65
N PRO A 31 4.35 14.54 -4.94
CA PRO A 31 3.36 15.11 -5.84
C PRO A 31 1.95 14.80 -5.33
N ARG A 32 1.06 15.80 -5.34
CA ARG A 32 -0.32 15.64 -4.93
C ARG A 32 -1.10 14.69 -5.83
N LEU A 33 -0.75 14.66 -7.10
CA LEU A 33 -1.34 13.81 -8.12
C LEU A 33 -0.25 12.95 -8.78
N THR A 34 -0.56 11.70 -9.02
CA THR A 34 0.30 10.74 -9.72
C THR A 34 -0.48 10.12 -10.87
N ALA A 35 0.18 9.84 -11.98
CA ALA A 35 -0.48 9.13 -13.07
C ALA A 35 -0.76 7.69 -12.67
N ASP A 36 -2.00 7.25 -12.87
CA ASP A 36 -2.40 5.86 -12.71
C ASP A 36 -1.97 5.01 -13.93
N TRP A 37 -2.33 3.73 -13.91
CA TRP A 37 -2.03 2.76 -14.99
C TRP A 37 -2.58 3.19 -16.36
N SER A 38 -3.61 4.02 -16.42
CA SER A 38 -4.19 4.55 -17.66
C SER A 38 -3.59 5.88 -18.11
N GLY A 39 -2.66 6.44 -17.31
CA GLY A 39 -2.08 7.76 -17.52
C GLY A 39 -2.94 8.91 -17.00
N LYS A 40 -4.07 8.62 -16.33
CA LYS A 40 -4.92 9.62 -15.69
C LYS A 40 -4.30 10.07 -14.38
N LEU A 41 -4.29 11.38 -14.12
CA LEU A 41 -3.85 11.94 -12.86
C LEU A 41 -4.88 11.63 -11.75
N THR A 42 -4.42 10.91 -10.74
CA THR A 42 -5.20 10.54 -9.54
C THR A 42 -4.49 11.02 -8.28
N PRO A 43 -5.20 11.23 -7.16
CA PRO A 43 -4.55 11.58 -5.90
C PRO A 43 -3.50 10.54 -5.52
N THR A 44 -2.32 10.99 -5.17
CA THR A 44 -1.22 10.11 -4.71
C THR A 44 -1.65 9.38 -3.45
N THR A 45 -1.41 8.09 -3.40
CA THR A 45 -1.79 7.22 -2.28
C THR A 45 -0.67 7.13 -1.22
N MET A 46 -1.02 6.67 -0.02
CA MET A 46 -0.04 6.49 1.06
C MET A 46 1.07 5.51 0.67
N ILE A 47 0.76 4.42 -0.06
CA ILE A 47 1.77 3.45 -0.48
C ILE A 47 2.78 4.07 -1.44
N GLN A 48 2.32 4.90 -2.39
CA GLN A 48 3.19 5.64 -3.30
C GLN A 48 4.08 6.65 -2.55
N ALA A 49 3.55 7.29 -1.51
CA ALA A 49 4.36 8.15 -0.64
C ALA A 49 5.42 7.34 0.12
N CYS A 50 5.09 6.16 0.63
CA CYS A 50 6.05 5.26 1.27
C CYS A 50 7.13 4.78 0.30
N GLU A 51 6.77 4.44 -0.94
CA GLU A 51 7.73 4.08 -2.01
C GLU A 51 8.72 5.22 -2.27
N LEU A 52 8.24 6.46 -2.38
CA LEU A 52 9.10 7.65 -2.54
C LEU A 52 10.01 7.88 -1.32
N ALA A 53 9.53 7.55 -0.11
CA ALA A 53 10.33 7.58 1.12
C ALA A 53 11.34 6.42 1.22
N LYS A 54 11.33 5.49 0.26
CA LYS A 54 12.09 4.22 0.29
C LYS A 54 11.74 3.37 1.52
N THR A 55 10.50 3.44 1.97
CA THR A 55 9.94 2.63 3.05
C THR A 55 9.05 1.57 2.43
N GLU A 56 9.43 0.32 2.58
CA GLU A 56 8.64 -0.79 2.05
C GLU A 56 7.37 -0.99 2.88
N VAL A 57 6.24 -1.14 2.19
CA VAL A 57 4.96 -1.53 2.76
C VAL A 57 4.53 -2.84 2.10
N PRO A 58 4.44 -3.95 2.86
CA PRO A 58 4.08 -5.24 2.28
C PRO A 58 2.67 -5.21 1.69
N HIS A 59 2.49 -5.85 0.53
CA HIS A 59 1.22 -5.89 -0.19
C HIS A 59 1.18 -7.07 -1.16
N TYR A 60 -0.02 -7.57 -1.48
CA TYR A 60 -0.22 -8.60 -2.50
C TYR A 60 -1.01 -8.10 -3.71
N CYS A 61 -2.11 -7.38 -3.45
CA CYS A 61 -3.06 -7.01 -4.51
C CYS A 61 -2.76 -5.66 -5.18
N TYR A 62 -1.83 -4.87 -4.66
CA TYR A 62 -1.42 -3.62 -5.27
C TYR A 62 -0.35 -3.85 -6.33
N HIS A 63 -0.53 -3.18 -7.47
CA HIS A 63 0.47 -3.07 -8.52
C HIS A 63 0.34 -1.69 -9.19
N PRO A 64 1.45 -0.94 -9.40
CA PRO A 64 1.39 0.44 -9.91
C PRO A 64 0.80 0.58 -11.30
N LYS A 65 0.78 -0.50 -12.09
CA LYS A 65 0.23 -0.54 -13.46
C LYS A 65 -1.14 -1.20 -13.57
N LEU A 66 -1.85 -1.42 -12.46
CA LEU A 66 -3.15 -2.07 -12.46
C LEU A 66 -4.14 -1.30 -11.56
N PRO A 67 -5.45 -1.44 -11.80
CA PRO A 67 -6.46 -0.93 -10.87
C PRO A 67 -6.28 -1.50 -9.47
N VAL A 68 -6.42 -0.66 -8.44
CA VAL A 68 -6.22 -1.06 -7.04
C VAL A 68 -7.46 -1.76 -6.49
N PRO A 69 -7.42 -3.07 -6.17
CA PRO A 69 -8.58 -3.79 -5.64
C PRO A 69 -8.78 -3.62 -4.13
N GLY A 70 -7.73 -3.29 -3.35
CA GLY A 70 -7.81 -3.04 -1.90
C GLY A 70 -8.22 -4.22 -1.03
N ASN A 71 -8.06 -5.47 -1.50
CA ASN A 71 -8.64 -6.67 -0.88
C ASN A 71 -7.73 -7.37 0.13
N CYS A 72 -6.42 -7.42 -0.10
CA CYS A 72 -5.51 -8.27 0.69
C CYS A 72 -5.28 -7.78 2.12
N ARG A 73 -5.48 -6.51 2.41
CA ARG A 73 -5.28 -5.87 3.72
C ARG A 73 -3.84 -5.93 4.26
N MET A 74 -2.90 -6.44 3.50
CA MET A 74 -1.50 -6.53 3.93
C MET A 74 -0.84 -5.15 4.06
N CYS A 75 -1.27 -4.17 3.26
CA CYS A 75 -0.75 -2.81 3.23
C CYS A 75 -1.35 -1.87 4.29
N LEU A 76 -1.94 -2.40 5.38
CA LEU A 76 -2.46 -1.57 6.47
C LEU A 76 -1.35 -0.77 7.14
N VAL A 77 -1.65 0.52 7.40
CA VAL A 77 -0.80 1.46 8.11
C VAL A 77 -1.63 2.28 9.09
N GLU A 78 -1.02 2.78 10.14
CA GLU A 78 -1.60 3.84 10.96
C GLU A 78 -1.24 5.19 10.37
N TYR A 79 -2.08 6.19 10.58
CA TYR A 79 -1.81 7.53 10.10
C TYR A 79 -2.43 8.59 11.00
N GLY A 80 -1.94 9.79 10.88
CA GLY A 80 -2.49 10.98 11.52
C GLY A 80 -2.56 12.14 10.54
N THR A 81 -3.50 13.02 10.78
CA THR A 81 -3.64 14.27 10.02
C THR A 81 -3.57 15.46 10.95
N PRO A 82 -3.18 16.64 10.46
CA PRO A 82 -3.26 17.86 11.26
C PRO A 82 -4.67 18.05 11.82
N ALA A 83 -4.78 18.21 13.14
CA ALA A 83 -6.06 18.51 13.78
C ALA A 83 -6.55 19.87 13.30
N LEU A 84 -7.78 19.94 12.85
CA LEU A 84 -8.41 21.19 12.41
C LEU A 84 -9.29 21.75 13.53
N GLY A 85 -9.11 23.04 13.82
CA GLY A 85 -10.00 23.79 14.69
C GLY A 85 -11.34 24.12 14.02
N PRO A 86 -12.26 24.80 14.73
CA PRO A 86 -13.55 25.22 14.19
C PRO A 86 -13.44 26.05 12.91
N ASP A 87 -12.38 26.84 12.79
CA ASP A 87 -12.09 27.70 11.63
C ASP A 87 -11.37 26.96 10.48
N ARG A 88 -11.31 25.61 10.51
CA ARG A 88 -10.59 24.77 9.55
C ARG A 88 -9.08 25.09 9.43
N LYS A 89 -8.53 25.79 10.42
CA LYS A 89 -7.09 26.01 10.51
C LYS A 89 -6.45 24.91 11.36
N PRO A 90 -5.20 24.49 11.05
CA PRO A 90 -4.50 23.52 11.86
C PRO A 90 -4.30 24.04 13.29
N VAL A 91 -4.63 23.21 14.27
CA VAL A 91 -4.33 23.48 15.68
C VAL A 91 -2.83 23.30 15.86
N LEU A 92 -2.18 24.31 16.44
CA LEU A 92 -0.74 24.27 16.71
C LEU A 92 -0.47 23.82 18.15
N ASN A 93 0.63 23.11 18.34
CA ASN A 93 1.22 22.82 19.65
C ASN A 93 1.91 24.07 20.20
N ALA A 94 2.41 24.03 21.44
CA ALA A 94 3.15 25.11 22.08
C ALA A 94 4.43 25.51 21.32
N ASP A 95 5.00 24.61 20.55
CA ASP A 95 6.21 24.76 19.72
C ASP A 95 5.91 25.23 18.28
N GLY A 96 4.66 25.61 17.97
CA GLY A 96 4.26 26.11 16.66
C GLY A 96 4.10 25.01 15.60
N THR A 97 4.29 23.72 15.94
CA THR A 97 4.06 22.60 15.02
C THR A 97 2.58 22.21 14.97
N PRO A 98 2.06 21.74 13.82
CA PRO A 98 0.69 21.25 13.75
C PRO A 98 0.46 20.06 14.71
N LYS A 99 -0.59 20.12 15.51
CA LYS A 99 -1.01 18.98 16.34
C LYS A 99 -1.55 17.89 15.44
N ILE A 100 -0.96 16.69 15.50
CA ILE A 100 -1.40 15.55 14.71
C ILE A 100 -2.47 14.77 15.48
N ALA A 101 -3.64 14.62 14.88
CA ALA A 101 -4.69 13.73 15.33
C ALA A 101 -4.52 12.36 14.67
N LYS A 102 -4.14 11.35 15.45
CA LYS A 102 -4.07 9.97 14.96
C LYS A 102 -5.47 9.48 14.63
N SER A 103 -5.60 8.81 13.48
CA SER A 103 -6.83 8.10 13.13
C SER A 103 -7.05 6.92 14.07
N PRO A 104 -8.28 6.72 14.59
CA PRO A 104 -8.57 5.58 15.44
C PRO A 104 -8.62 4.25 14.66
N ARG A 105 -8.65 4.33 13.34
CA ARG A 105 -8.69 3.17 12.45
C ARG A 105 -7.52 3.19 11.49
N PRO A 106 -6.87 2.03 11.28
CA PRO A 106 -5.84 1.90 10.25
C PRO A 106 -6.45 2.09 8.85
N ALA A 107 -5.60 2.45 7.90
CA ALA A 107 -5.99 2.61 6.50
C ALA A 107 -5.26 1.62 5.60
N ILE A 108 -5.88 1.26 4.49
CA ILE A 108 -5.21 0.56 3.38
C ILE A 108 -4.40 1.57 2.59
N SER A 109 -3.08 1.50 2.71
CA SER A 109 -2.19 2.49 2.10
C SER A 109 -2.28 2.55 0.57
N CYS A 110 -2.62 1.43 -0.07
CA CYS A 110 -2.72 1.35 -1.53
C CYS A 110 -3.90 2.14 -2.13
N ALA A 111 -4.96 2.40 -1.36
CA ALA A 111 -6.16 3.09 -1.86
C ALA A 111 -6.46 4.40 -1.11
N THR A 112 -5.75 4.71 -0.04
CA THR A 112 -5.99 5.93 0.74
C THR A 112 -5.12 7.07 0.22
N PRO A 113 -5.71 8.18 -0.24
CA PRO A 113 -4.97 9.34 -0.71
C PRO A 113 -4.26 10.06 0.45
N ILE A 114 -3.12 10.68 0.12
CA ILE A 114 -2.40 11.54 1.06
C ILE A 114 -3.03 12.92 1.16
N SER A 115 -2.81 13.59 2.29
CA SER A 115 -3.16 14.98 2.52
C SER A 115 -1.98 15.79 3.06
N PRO A 116 -1.97 17.11 2.88
CA PRO A 116 -0.89 17.97 3.39
C PRO A 116 -0.69 17.79 4.90
N GLY A 117 0.56 17.62 5.33
CA GLY A 117 0.93 17.44 6.73
C GLY A 117 0.53 16.10 7.35
N MET A 118 0.08 15.12 6.54
CA MET A 118 -0.21 13.76 7.01
C MET A 118 1.06 13.07 7.51
N GLU A 119 0.93 12.32 8.60
CA GLU A 119 1.96 11.42 9.11
C GLU A 119 1.51 9.97 8.95
N ILE A 120 2.36 9.14 8.36
CA ILE A 120 2.14 7.72 8.09
C ILE A 120 3.10 6.91 8.95
N TYR A 121 2.57 5.90 9.63
CA TYR A 121 3.33 5.01 10.52
C TYR A 121 3.23 3.58 10.00
N THR A 122 4.36 3.03 9.58
CA THR A 122 4.40 1.72 8.90
C THR A 122 4.85 0.57 9.79
N SER A 123 5.39 0.85 10.99
CA SER A 123 6.05 -0.15 11.84
C SER A 123 5.63 -0.11 13.31
N THR A 124 4.44 0.46 13.63
CA THR A 124 3.92 0.46 14.99
C THR A 124 3.56 -0.96 15.46
N PRO A 125 3.49 -1.22 16.78
CA PRO A 125 3.01 -2.51 17.30
C PRO A 125 1.65 -2.91 16.76
N GLY A 126 0.71 -1.93 16.60
CA GLY A 126 -0.60 -2.17 16.02
C GLY A 126 -0.54 -2.61 14.56
N VAL A 127 0.32 -1.97 13.74
CA VAL A 127 0.54 -2.37 12.33
C VAL A 127 1.13 -3.77 12.25
N LYS A 128 2.10 -4.12 13.10
CA LYS A 128 2.69 -5.47 13.14
C LYS A 128 1.62 -6.52 13.44
N GLN A 129 0.85 -6.32 14.50
CA GLN A 129 -0.23 -7.23 14.88
C GLN A 129 -1.27 -7.43 13.76
N MET A 130 -1.61 -6.37 13.04
CA MET A 130 -2.54 -6.46 11.90
C MET A 130 -1.97 -7.31 10.77
N ARG A 131 -0.69 -7.12 10.42
CA ARG A 131 -0.01 -7.91 9.38
C ARG A 131 0.11 -9.37 9.75
N GLU A 132 0.47 -9.66 11.00
CA GLU A 132 0.45 -11.03 11.55
C GLU A 132 -0.92 -11.68 11.38
N GLY A 133 -2.01 -10.99 11.74
CA GLY A 133 -3.36 -11.50 11.57
C GLY A 133 -3.76 -11.75 10.11
N VAL A 134 -3.32 -10.89 9.18
CA VAL A 134 -3.55 -11.11 7.75
C VAL A 134 -2.81 -12.36 7.27
N LEU A 135 -1.55 -12.52 7.65
CA LEU A 135 -0.75 -13.70 7.28
C LEU A 135 -1.31 -14.98 7.88
N GLU A 136 -1.72 -14.96 9.15
CA GLU A 136 -2.42 -16.11 9.77
C GLU A 136 -3.66 -16.50 8.95
N SER A 137 -4.48 -15.53 8.55
CA SER A 137 -5.67 -15.77 7.74
C SER A 137 -5.35 -16.40 6.39
N LEU A 138 -4.27 -15.95 5.73
CA LEU A 138 -3.82 -16.51 4.47
C LEU A 138 -3.25 -17.94 4.62
N LEU A 139 -2.61 -18.21 5.75
CA LEU A 139 -1.91 -19.47 6.00
C LEU A 139 -2.80 -20.58 6.58
N ILE A 140 -3.97 -20.26 7.13
CA ILE A 140 -4.86 -21.24 7.79
C ILE A 140 -5.07 -22.51 6.94
N ASN A 141 -5.46 -22.35 5.69
CA ASN A 141 -5.71 -23.47 4.77
C ASN A 141 -4.70 -23.54 3.61
N HIS A 142 -3.61 -22.78 3.71
CA HIS A 142 -2.57 -22.83 2.69
C HIS A 142 -1.86 -24.19 2.73
N PRO A 143 -1.68 -24.92 1.59
CA PRO A 143 -1.03 -26.21 1.59
C PRO A 143 0.45 -26.10 1.98
N LEU A 144 0.97 -27.14 2.67
CA LEU A 144 2.37 -27.24 3.07
C LEU A 144 3.22 -27.89 1.98
N ASP A 145 3.01 -27.51 0.74
CA ASP A 145 3.59 -28.12 -0.46
C ASP A 145 4.75 -27.29 -1.04
N CYS A 146 5.39 -26.43 -0.24
CA CYS A 146 6.48 -25.57 -0.72
C CYS A 146 7.58 -26.30 -1.49
N PRO A 147 8.03 -27.52 -1.09
CA PRO A 147 9.09 -28.22 -1.82
C PRO A 147 8.71 -28.65 -3.25
N ILE A 148 7.42 -28.73 -3.55
CA ILE A 148 6.88 -29.14 -4.86
C ILE A 148 6.05 -28.02 -5.51
N CYS A 149 6.05 -26.83 -4.94
CA CYS A 149 5.31 -25.68 -5.43
C CYS A 149 6.15 -24.91 -6.45
N ASP A 150 5.59 -24.62 -7.63
CA ASP A 150 6.27 -23.88 -8.70
C ASP A 150 6.65 -22.44 -8.28
N GLN A 151 5.96 -21.87 -7.28
CA GLN A 151 6.22 -20.53 -6.76
C GLN A 151 7.34 -20.50 -5.69
N ALA A 152 7.86 -21.66 -5.25
CA ALA A 152 8.87 -21.72 -4.20
C ALA A 152 10.14 -20.96 -4.61
N GLY A 153 10.70 -20.19 -3.66
CA GLY A 153 11.90 -19.37 -3.88
C GLY A 153 11.63 -17.96 -4.37
N GLU A 154 10.46 -17.67 -4.95
CA GLU A 154 10.03 -16.31 -5.35
C GLU A 154 8.63 -15.97 -4.80
N CYS A 155 8.21 -16.68 -3.76
CA CYS A 155 6.88 -16.57 -3.18
C CYS A 155 6.80 -15.46 -2.14
N LYS A 156 6.08 -14.40 -2.42
CA LYS A 156 5.83 -13.30 -1.48
C LYS A 156 5.17 -13.74 -0.16
N LEU A 157 4.40 -14.85 -0.18
CA LEU A 157 3.82 -15.37 1.06
C LEU A 157 4.90 -15.97 1.97
N GLN A 158 5.89 -16.66 1.40
CA GLN A 158 7.03 -17.16 2.17
C GLN A 158 7.86 -16.01 2.75
N GLU A 159 8.26 -15.04 1.92
CA GLU A 159 9.02 -13.86 2.36
C GLU A 159 8.28 -13.13 3.48
N TYR A 160 7.03 -12.76 3.27
CA TYR A 160 6.26 -12.00 4.25
C TYR A 160 5.93 -12.79 5.51
N SER A 161 5.84 -14.12 5.45
CA SER A 161 5.69 -14.96 6.65
C SER A 161 6.90 -14.88 7.57
N VAL A 162 8.10 -14.77 6.98
CA VAL A 162 9.36 -14.60 7.74
C VAL A 162 9.49 -13.19 8.28
N ASP A 163 9.22 -12.18 7.44
CA ASP A 163 9.48 -10.77 7.77
C ASP A 163 8.43 -10.16 8.69
N TYR A 164 7.18 -10.55 8.55
CA TYR A 164 6.02 -9.92 9.20
C TYR A 164 5.11 -10.88 9.95
N GLY A 165 5.32 -12.20 9.83
CA GLY A 165 4.50 -13.21 10.46
C GLY A 165 4.95 -13.59 11.86
N GLN A 166 4.20 -14.49 12.48
CA GLN A 166 4.60 -15.13 13.74
C GLN A 166 5.40 -16.40 13.46
N SER A 167 6.32 -16.72 14.35
CA SER A 167 7.17 -17.91 14.24
C SER A 167 6.43 -19.24 14.44
N ALA A 168 5.25 -19.23 15.07
CA ALA A 168 4.46 -20.41 15.35
C ALA A 168 2.98 -20.18 14.98
N SER A 169 2.35 -21.22 14.45
CA SER A 169 0.91 -21.21 14.17
C SER A 169 0.10 -21.42 15.45
N ARG A 170 -0.96 -20.63 15.64
CA ARG A 170 -1.98 -20.85 16.68
C ARG A 170 -3.09 -21.78 16.23
N PHE A 171 -3.11 -22.15 14.95
CA PHE A 171 -4.14 -22.99 14.35
C PHE A 171 -3.86 -24.46 14.68
N ALA A 172 -4.76 -25.09 15.44
CA ALA A 172 -4.61 -26.48 15.91
C ALA A 172 -5.43 -27.49 15.10
N GLU A 173 -6.37 -27.03 14.27
CA GLU A 173 -7.25 -27.89 13.50
C GLU A 173 -6.57 -28.37 12.20
N ALA A 174 -7.11 -29.44 11.62
CA ALA A 174 -6.63 -29.93 10.33
C ALA A 174 -6.95 -28.92 9.20
N LYS A 175 -5.98 -28.66 8.33
CA LYS A 175 -6.18 -27.81 7.17
C LYS A 175 -7.19 -28.44 6.20
N VAL A 176 -8.03 -27.59 5.61
CA VAL A 176 -8.94 -28.02 4.54
C VAL A 176 -8.15 -28.18 3.25
N HIS A 177 -8.03 -29.43 2.80
CA HIS A 177 -7.41 -29.77 1.52
C HIS A 177 -8.50 -29.86 0.45
N LYS A 178 -8.41 -29.01 -0.56
CA LYS A 178 -9.26 -29.15 -1.75
C LYS A 178 -8.70 -30.26 -2.63
N PRO A 179 -9.54 -31.16 -3.19
CA PRO A 179 -9.08 -32.13 -4.18
C PRO A 179 -8.49 -31.36 -5.37
N LYS A 180 -7.27 -31.73 -5.75
CA LYS A 180 -6.60 -31.18 -6.94
C LYS A 180 -6.90 -32.11 -8.11
N ALA A 181 -7.35 -31.55 -9.24
CA ALA A 181 -7.44 -32.32 -10.48
C ALA A 181 -6.01 -32.52 -11.01
N VAL A 182 -5.53 -33.74 -10.92
CA VAL A 182 -4.14 -34.11 -11.29
C VAL A 182 -3.93 -34.06 -12.81
N ASP A 183 -5.00 -34.16 -13.58
CA ASP A 183 -5.06 -34.22 -15.04
C ASP A 183 -4.81 -32.84 -15.71
N LEU A 184 -4.72 -31.79 -14.96
CA LEU A 184 -4.41 -30.45 -15.47
C LEU A 184 -2.91 -30.11 -15.39
N SER A 185 -2.06 -31.12 -15.40
CA SER A 185 -0.63 -30.91 -15.49
C SER A 185 -0.28 -30.23 -16.82
N LEU A 186 0.31 -29.03 -16.73
CA LEU A 186 0.80 -28.27 -17.89
C LEU A 186 1.86 -29.04 -18.70
N ILE A 187 2.40 -30.13 -18.16
CA ILE A 187 3.35 -31.03 -18.84
C ILE A 187 2.72 -31.71 -20.04
N HIS A 188 1.39 -31.79 -20.08
CA HIS A 188 0.65 -32.45 -21.17
C HIS A 188 0.08 -31.47 -22.21
N ILE A 189 0.38 -30.18 -22.07
CA ILE A 189 0.06 -29.14 -23.03
C ILE A 189 1.29 -28.84 -23.87
#